data_d5e411654457bf1c88826e57f5ee7378
#
_entry.id   d5e411654457bf1c88826e57f5ee7378
#
_cell.length_a   1.000
_cell.length_b   1.000
_cell.length_c   1.000
_cell.angle_alpha   90.00
_cell.angle_beta   90.00
_cell.angle_gamma   90.00
#
_symmetry.space_group_name_H-M   'P 1'
#
loop_
_entity.id
_entity.type
_entity.pdbx_description
1 polymer ?
#
loop_
_entity_poly.entity_id
_entity_poly.type
_entity_poly.pdbx_seq_one_letter_code
_entity_poly.pdbx_strand_id
1 'polypeptide(L)'
;EEKRRCYSRPLISYLVMGEIGEKGMYYRPSGYYRRWGIDFYPGTAVRKVDAERRLLETSRGERFKWRRLLLATGFRPFIPPVEGLEEARYLTFVSWDDARAMIRLTSRPLRALVMGAGLIGMKAAESLHARGCHVAVVEKMDRVLPLALDETASEMVAARCREAGMEILTGRSVSRVTAGGGYRGRALLDDGAEVDFDLLVVAVGVRPRTELAEEAGLECRGGIVVDEYQRTSQPGVFAAGDVALAFDLVRGEAAVNALWPVAAMQGKYAGLNMAGREVPYPGGNSMNAVEFFGLPVLSAGVVNPPDDSYEVIVRRGENGDYRKAVVRGDLLVGMLMAGKIERAGILTSLIQERANVRRIKNFLLEEGFGHIHFPRSMREERIVEAVAGLARADRERGRG
;
A
#
# COMPACT_ATOMS: atom_id res chain seq x y z
N GLU A 1 2.90 15.52 12.23
CA GLU A 1 1.75 15.27 13.09
C GLU A 1 2.01 14.20 14.13
N GLU A 2 2.57 13.05 13.74
CA GLU A 2 2.92 11.98 14.68
C GLU A 2 4.11 12.36 15.59
N LYS A 3 4.08 11.87 16.84
CA LYS A 3 5.12 12.17 17.85
C LYS A 3 6.37 11.31 17.71
N ARG A 4 6.35 10.32 16.80
CA ARG A 4 7.41 9.33 16.63
C ARG A 4 8.28 9.63 15.42
N ARG A 5 9.51 9.10 15.46
CA ARG A 5 10.38 9.05 14.28
C ARG A 5 9.72 8.22 13.18
N CYS A 6 10.24 8.34 11.95
CA CYS A 6 9.78 7.54 10.83
C CYS A 6 9.82 6.03 11.17
N TYR A 7 8.70 5.36 11.01
CA TYR A 7 8.53 3.93 11.25
C TYR A 7 7.87 3.25 10.04
N SER A 8 7.96 1.94 9.98
CA SER A 8 7.37 1.14 8.90
C SER A 8 5.89 0.86 9.21
N ARG A 9 4.97 1.52 8.50
CA ARG A 9 3.53 1.29 8.64
C ARG A 9 3.12 -0.15 8.30
N PRO A 10 3.70 -0.82 7.27
CA PRO A 10 3.39 -2.23 7.01
C PRO A 10 3.66 -3.17 8.18
N LEU A 11 4.52 -2.79 9.13
CA LEU A 11 4.85 -3.61 10.30
C LEU A 11 3.86 -3.47 11.47
N ILE A 12 2.82 -2.63 11.40
CA ILE A 12 1.86 -2.47 12.50
C ILE A 12 1.10 -3.78 12.79
N SER A 13 0.80 -4.60 11.78
CA SER A 13 0.19 -5.92 11.97
C SER A 13 1.09 -6.86 12.76
N TYR A 14 2.37 -6.95 12.41
CA TYR A 14 3.36 -7.76 13.12
C TYR A 14 3.57 -7.31 14.56
N LEU A 15 3.47 -5.98 14.82
CA LEU A 15 3.49 -5.46 16.20
C LEU A 15 2.27 -5.94 16.98
N VAL A 16 1.07 -5.93 16.39
CA VAL A 16 -0.17 -6.38 17.06
C VAL A 16 -0.12 -7.88 17.29
N MET A 17 0.38 -8.68 16.35
CA MET A 17 0.57 -10.13 16.49
C MET A 17 1.65 -10.48 17.52
N GLY A 18 2.53 -9.53 17.87
CA GLY A 18 3.63 -9.76 18.82
C GLY A 18 4.88 -10.36 18.17
N GLU A 19 4.94 -10.43 16.86
CA GLU A 19 6.08 -10.97 16.11
C GLU A 19 7.28 -10.01 16.13
N ILE A 20 7.02 -8.72 16.26
CA ILE A 20 8.06 -7.70 16.45
C ILE A 20 7.75 -6.83 17.67
N GLY A 21 8.81 -6.36 18.34
CA GLY A 21 8.69 -5.35 19.40
C GLY A 21 8.73 -3.93 18.82
N GLU A 22 8.37 -2.94 19.65
CA GLU A 22 8.35 -1.52 19.26
C GLU A 22 9.66 -1.00 18.68
N LYS A 23 10.81 -1.52 19.11
CA LYS A 23 12.12 -1.13 18.57
C LYS A 23 12.26 -1.52 17.08
N GLY A 24 11.68 -2.64 16.67
CA GLY A 24 11.67 -3.14 15.29
C GLY A 24 10.82 -2.31 14.33
N MET A 25 9.92 -1.49 14.85
CA MET A 25 9.08 -0.62 14.04
C MET A 25 9.84 0.50 13.33
N TYR A 26 10.96 0.97 13.90
CA TYR A 26 11.64 2.14 13.38
C TYR A 26 12.42 1.84 12.09
N TYR A 27 12.10 2.57 11.04
CA TYR A 27 12.75 2.48 9.74
C TYR A 27 14.16 3.08 9.71
N ARG A 28 14.45 4.04 10.60
CA ARG A 28 15.75 4.70 10.70
C ARG A 28 16.31 4.58 12.12
N PRO A 29 17.64 4.41 12.28
CA PRO A 29 18.27 4.32 13.61
C PRO A 29 18.09 5.61 14.39
N SER A 30 18.30 5.52 15.72
CA SER A 30 18.36 6.71 16.57
C SER A 30 19.53 7.59 16.13
N GLY A 31 19.32 8.91 16.08
CA GLY A 31 20.35 9.85 15.64
C GLY A 31 20.44 10.04 14.12
N TYR A 32 19.63 9.33 13.31
CA TYR A 32 19.63 9.50 11.85
C TYR A 32 19.48 10.97 11.43
N TYR A 33 18.47 11.67 11.94
CA TYR A 33 18.20 13.07 11.58
C TYR A 33 19.37 13.98 11.95
N ARG A 34 19.92 13.84 13.16
CA ARG A 34 21.07 14.61 13.61
C ARG A 34 22.31 14.34 12.76
N ARG A 35 22.57 13.08 12.41
CA ARG A 35 23.74 12.69 11.58
C ARG A 35 23.72 13.38 10.21
N TRP A 36 22.51 13.59 9.66
CA TRP A 36 22.33 14.19 8.35
C TRP A 36 21.95 15.68 8.39
N GLY A 37 22.07 16.33 9.56
CA GLY A 37 21.74 17.75 9.72
C GLY A 37 20.27 18.07 9.42
N ILE A 38 19.36 17.13 9.72
CA ILE A 38 17.93 17.30 9.48
C ILE A 38 17.26 17.76 10.78
N ASP A 39 16.62 18.93 10.76
CA ASP A 39 15.77 19.39 11.84
C ASP A 39 14.44 18.64 11.82
N PHE A 40 14.19 17.88 12.88
CA PHE A 40 13.00 17.03 12.99
C PHE A 40 12.04 17.59 14.07
N TYR A 41 10.81 17.90 13.68
CA TYR A 41 9.77 18.46 14.53
C TYR A 41 8.65 17.45 14.81
N PRO A 42 8.84 16.48 15.71
CA PRO A 42 7.81 15.47 16.02
C PRO A 42 6.61 16.10 16.72
N GLY A 43 5.42 15.61 16.42
CA GLY A 43 4.17 16.11 16.99
C GLY A 43 3.82 17.53 16.58
N THR A 44 4.37 18.01 15.46
CA THR A 44 4.10 19.34 14.92
C THR A 44 3.41 19.17 13.57
N ALA A 45 2.15 19.55 13.48
CA ALA A 45 1.41 19.53 12.22
C ALA A 45 1.58 20.85 11.48
N VAL A 46 1.72 20.81 10.16
CA VAL A 46 1.56 21.99 9.30
C VAL A 46 0.06 22.23 9.16
N ARG A 47 -0.37 23.47 9.40
CA ARG A 47 -1.78 23.90 9.33
C ARG A 47 -2.09 24.73 8.09
N LYS A 48 -1.10 25.44 7.57
CA LYS A 48 -1.28 26.30 6.41
C LYS A 48 0.00 26.34 5.58
N VAL A 49 -0.17 26.37 4.28
CA VAL A 49 0.90 26.59 3.30
C VAL A 49 0.51 27.79 2.44
N ASP A 50 1.35 28.82 2.43
CA ASP A 50 1.27 29.95 1.51
C ASP A 50 2.35 29.76 0.43
N ALA A 51 1.93 29.29 -0.72
CA ALA A 51 2.84 28.94 -1.81
C ALA A 51 3.45 30.20 -2.46
N GLU A 52 2.72 31.31 -2.52
CA GLU A 52 3.19 32.58 -3.10
C GLU A 52 4.28 33.21 -2.24
N ARG A 53 4.03 33.30 -0.91
CA ARG A 53 4.98 33.89 0.05
C ARG A 53 6.07 32.90 0.48
N ARG A 54 5.97 31.63 0.06
CA ARG A 54 6.85 30.52 0.47
C ARG A 54 6.97 30.39 1.99
N LEU A 55 5.83 30.39 2.65
CA LEU A 55 5.70 30.33 4.10
C LEU A 55 4.80 29.15 4.48
N LEU A 56 5.14 28.46 5.56
CA LEU A 56 4.23 27.50 6.21
C LEU A 56 4.02 27.88 7.67
N GLU A 57 2.86 27.50 8.21
CA GLU A 57 2.49 27.72 9.60
C GLU A 57 2.15 26.37 10.25
N THR A 58 2.65 26.16 11.47
CA THR A 58 2.46 24.93 12.23
C THR A 58 1.34 25.06 13.25
N SER A 59 0.92 23.91 13.80
CA SER A 59 -0.04 23.83 14.91
C SER A 59 0.44 24.50 16.21
N ARG A 60 1.73 24.87 16.29
CA ARG A 60 2.33 25.58 17.42
C ARG A 60 2.46 27.09 17.16
N GLY A 61 1.95 27.59 16.00
CA GLY A 61 2.08 29.00 15.60
C GLY A 61 3.45 29.36 15.04
N GLU A 62 4.37 28.38 14.89
CA GLU A 62 5.67 28.62 14.30
C GLU A 62 5.54 28.82 12.79
N ARG A 63 6.36 29.73 12.23
CA ARG A 63 6.37 30.04 10.80
C ARG A 63 7.73 29.73 10.21
N PHE A 64 7.74 28.98 9.10
CA PHE A 64 8.96 28.61 8.38
C PHE A 64 8.91 29.16 6.96
N LYS A 65 9.96 29.87 6.55
CA LYS A 65 10.21 30.19 5.14
C LYS A 65 10.89 28.99 4.47
N TRP A 66 10.52 28.71 3.23
CA TRP A 66 11.09 27.62 2.48
C TRP A 66 11.53 28.06 1.06
N ARG A 67 12.53 27.40 0.52
CA ARG A 67 12.94 27.57 -0.87
C ARG A 67 12.33 26.48 -1.75
N ARG A 68 12.23 25.27 -1.22
CA ARG A 68 11.56 24.13 -1.82
C ARG A 68 10.76 23.41 -0.74
N LEU A 69 9.56 22.97 -1.09
CA LEU A 69 8.64 22.30 -0.18
C LEU A 69 8.27 20.94 -0.76
N LEU A 70 8.29 19.89 0.06
CA LEU A 70 7.75 18.56 -0.28
C LEU A 70 6.48 18.30 0.54
N LEU A 71 5.36 18.06 -0.13
CA LEU A 71 4.14 17.58 0.48
C LEU A 71 4.14 16.05 0.44
N ALA A 72 4.27 15.41 1.60
CA ALA A 72 4.25 13.97 1.78
C ALA A 72 3.26 13.59 2.90
N THR A 73 2.06 14.18 2.83
CA THR A 73 1.00 14.11 3.85
C THR A 73 0.34 12.74 3.93
N GLY A 74 0.56 11.89 2.92
CA GLY A 74 0.05 10.52 2.89
C GLY A 74 -1.46 10.45 2.72
N PHE A 75 -2.10 9.52 3.43
CA PHE A 75 -3.54 9.29 3.36
C PHE A 75 -4.19 9.34 4.76
N ARG A 76 -5.50 9.40 4.76
CA ARG A 76 -6.36 9.17 5.94
C ARG A 76 -7.33 8.02 5.69
N PRO A 77 -7.78 7.31 6.72
CA PRO A 77 -8.86 6.34 6.61
C PRO A 77 -10.12 7.02 6.04
N PHE A 78 -10.81 6.31 5.16
CA PHE A 78 -12.15 6.70 4.76
C PHE A 78 -13.15 6.11 5.76
N ILE A 79 -13.96 6.96 6.36
CA ILE A 79 -15.05 6.55 7.25
C ILE A 79 -16.35 6.68 6.45
N PRO A 80 -17.06 5.56 6.23
CA PRO A 80 -18.27 5.58 5.44
C PRO A 80 -19.43 6.24 6.21
N PRO A 81 -20.40 6.86 5.53
CA PRO A 81 -21.58 7.43 6.15
C PRO A 81 -22.59 6.31 6.50
N VAL A 82 -22.29 5.57 7.56
CA VAL A 82 -23.15 4.50 8.11
C VAL A 82 -23.92 5.06 9.28
N GLU A 83 -25.23 4.83 9.32
CA GLU A 83 -26.11 5.30 10.41
C GLU A 83 -25.61 4.80 11.77
N GLY A 84 -25.46 5.71 12.74
CA GLY A 84 -25.01 5.41 14.11
C GLY A 84 -23.51 5.14 14.27
N LEU A 85 -22.72 5.20 13.18
CA LEU A 85 -21.28 5.00 13.27
C LEU A 85 -20.57 6.16 13.99
N GLU A 86 -21.12 7.37 13.89
CA GLU A 86 -20.55 8.56 14.54
C GLU A 86 -20.67 8.50 16.08
N GLU A 87 -21.70 7.85 16.61
CA GLU A 87 -21.88 7.62 18.04
C GLU A 87 -21.09 6.41 18.56
N ALA A 88 -20.69 5.52 17.66
CA ALA A 88 -19.94 4.31 18.03
C ALA A 88 -18.46 4.61 18.17
N ARG A 89 -17.80 3.92 19.09
CA ARG A 89 -16.34 3.90 19.16
C ARG A 89 -15.80 2.80 18.25
N TYR A 90 -14.92 3.16 17.36
CA TYR A 90 -14.23 2.22 16.46
C TYR A 90 -12.73 2.51 16.41
N LEU A 91 -11.97 1.57 15.90
CA LEU A 91 -10.58 1.77 15.51
C LEU A 91 -10.46 1.85 14.00
N THR A 92 -9.40 2.51 13.54
CA THR A 92 -8.82 2.29 12.22
C THR A 92 -7.56 1.44 12.36
N PHE A 93 -6.90 1.09 11.25
CA PHE A 93 -5.69 0.27 11.30
C PHE A 93 -4.62 0.81 10.35
N VAL A 94 -4.19 2.06 10.57
CA VAL A 94 -3.26 2.77 9.67
C VAL A 94 -2.07 3.41 10.38
N SER A 95 -2.10 3.45 11.72
CA SER A 95 -1.07 4.11 12.52
C SER A 95 -0.54 3.21 13.64
N TRP A 96 0.62 3.55 14.17
CA TRP A 96 1.14 2.89 15.37
C TRP A 96 0.23 3.08 16.58
N ASP A 97 -0.44 4.22 16.69
CA ASP A 97 -1.36 4.47 17.79
C ASP A 97 -2.60 3.58 17.70
N ASP A 98 -3.10 3.29 16.48
CA ASP A 98 -4.15 2.29 16.25
C ASP A 98 -3.69 0.90 16.72
N ALA A 99 -2.48 0.49 16.33
CA ALA A 99 -1.91 -0.80 16.76
C ALA A 99 -1.82 -0.90 18.27
N ARG A 100 -1.34 0.15 18.96
CA ARG A 100 -1.29 0.19 20.44
C ARG A 100 -2.68 0.16 21.07
N ALA A 101 -3.66 0.86 20.50
CA ALA A 101 -5.03 0.82 20.98
C ALA A 101 -5.61 -0.59 20.83
N MET A 102 -5.38 -1.24 19.69
CA MET A 102 -5.79 -2.62 19.43
C MET A 102 -5.16 -3.58 20.43
N ILE A 103 -3.84 -3.51 20.67
CA ILE A 103 -3.14 -4.33 21.68
C ILE A 103 -3.76 -4.18 23.08
N ARG A 104 -4.05 -2.94 23.50
CA ARG A 104 -4.66 -2.70 24.83
C ARG A 104 -6.06 -3.28 24.95
N LEU A 105 -6.90 -3.10 23.91
CA LEU A 105 -8.28 -3.55 23.91
C LEU A 105 -8.40 -5.08 23.84
N THR A 106 -7.44 -5.74 23.19
CA THR A 106 -7.39 -7.20 23.03
C THR A 106 -6.51 -7.90 24.07
N SER A 107 -6.43 -7.36 25.28
CA SER A 107 -5.77 -8.02 26.41
C SER A 107 -6.47 -9.31 26.83
N ARG A 108 -7.69 -9.53 26.41
CA ARG A 108 -8.49 -10.74 26.52
C ARG A 108 -9.23 -10.99 25.21
N PRO A 109 -9.60 -12.24 24.88
CA PRO A 109 -10.41 -12.56 23.70
C PRO A 109 -11.74 -11.78 23.71
N LEU A 110 -12.15 -11.33 22.52
CA LEU A 110 -13.37 -10.57 22.28
C LEU A 110 -13.91 -10.85 20.88
N ARG A 111 -15.15 -10.43 20.63
CA ARG A 111 -15.74 -10.44 19.28
C ARG A 111 -15.34 -9.17 18.57
N ALA A 112 -14.62 -9.31 17.44
CA ALA A 112 -14.20 -8.21 16.61
C ALA A 112 -14.94 -8.22 15.29
N LEU A 113 -15.52 -7.07 14.90
CA LEU A 113 -16.09 -6.84 13.59
C LEU A 113 -15.13 -5.94 12.80
N VAL A 114 -14.72 -6.39 11.62
CA VAL A 114 -13.91 -5.62 10.68
C VAL A 114 -14.75 -5.26 9.47
N MET A 115 -14.94 -3.97 9.24
CA MET A 115 -15.59 -3.44 8.04
C MET A 115 -14.55 -3.23 6.96
N GLY A 116 -14.66 -3.99 5.86
CA GLY A 116 -13.79 -3.98 4.70
C GLY A 116 -12.78 -5.12 4.69
N ALA A 117 -12.74 -5.88 3.58
CA ALA A 117 -11.79 -6.97 3.34
C ALA A 117 -10.70 -6.59 2.34
N GLY A 118 -10.30 -5.32 2.26
CA GLY A 118 -9.08 -4.88 1.59
C GLY A 118 -7.82 -5.28 2.38
N LEU A 119 -6.63 -4.95 1.87
CA LEU A 119 -5.35 -5.31 2.52
C LEU A 119 -5.26 -4.87 3.98
N ILE A 120 -5.71 -3.65 4.29
CA ILE A 120 -5.68 -3.11 5.66
C ILE A 120 -6.64 -3.90 6.56
N GLY A 121 -7.88 -4.14 6.09
CA GLY A 121 -8.89 -4.85 6.86
C GLY A 121 -8.52 -6.30 7.11
N MET A 122 -8.04 -7.02 6.10
CA MET A 122 -7.61 -8.41 6.25
C MET A 122 -6.40 -8.56 7.18
N LYS A 123 -5.43 -7.61 7.13
CA LYS A 123 -4.30 -7.61 8.09
C LYS A 123 -4.71 -7.22 9.49
N ALA A 124 -5.71 -6.36 9.67
CA ALA A 124 -6.33 -6.10 10.97
C ALA A 124 -7.04 -7.34 11.51
N ALA A 125 -7.81 -8.01 10.67
CA ALA A 125 -8.53 -9.24 11.01
C ALA A 125 -7.60 -10.38 11.45
N GLU A 126 -6.55 -10.64 10.67
CA GLU A 126 -5.51 -11.62 11.01
C GLU A 126 -4.81 -11.27 12.33
N SER A 127 -4.48 -9.99 12.54
CA SER A 127 -3.86 -9.52 13.77
C SER A 127 -4.77 -9.72 15.01
N LEU A 128 -6.07 -9.47 14.86
CA LEU A 128 -7.06 -9.71 15.91
C LEU A 128 -7.24 -11.20 16.21
N HIS A 129 -7.28 -12.03 15.15
CA HIS A 129 -7.35 -13.48 15.28
C HIS A 129 -6.12 -14.03 16.03
N ALA A 130 -4.90 -13.59 15.68
CA ALA A 130 -3.67 -13.99 16.36
C ALA A 130 -3.66 -13.60 17.86
N ARG A 131 -4.49 -12.64 18.27
CA ARG A 131 -4.71 -12.27 19.68
C ARG A 131 -5.85 -13.03 20.34
N GLY A 132 -6.37 -14.08 19.69
CA GLY A 132 -7.42 -14.94 20.21
C GLY A 132 -8.84 -14.36 20.11
N CYS A 133 -9.06 -13.33 19.30
CA CYS A 133 -10.37 -12.77 19.09
C CYS A 133 -11.21 -13.63 18.10
N HIS A 134 -12.52 -13.65 18.30
CA HIS A 134 -13.47 -14.14 17.31
C HIS A 134 -13.70 -13.02 16.29
N VAL A 135 -13.34 -13.26 15.05
CA VAL A 135 -13.31 -12.20 14.02
C VAL A 135 -14.34 -12.45 12.96
N ALA A 136 -15.22 -11.46 12.72
CA ALA A 136 -16.09 -11.37 11.56
C ALA A 136 -15.58 -10.23 10.66
N VAL A 137 -15.50 -10.48 9.35
CA VAL A 137 -15.15 -9.49 8.32
C VAL A 137 -16.33 -9.29 7.40
N VAL A 138 -16.78 -8.04 7.23
CA VAL A 138 -17.86 -7.68 6.30
C VAL A 138 -17.25 -6.90 5.13
N GLU A 139 -17.51 -7.37 3.91
CA GLU A 139 -17.04 -6.76 2.66
C GLU A 139 -18.19 -6.56 1.70
N LYS A 140 -18.33 -5.34 1.19
CA LYS A 140 -19.37 -4.96 0.23
C LYS A 140 -19.19 -5.65 -1.13
N MET A 141 -17.93 -5.84 -1.55
CA MET A 141 -17.63 -6.57 -2.78
C MET A 141 -17.87 -8.07 -2.59
N ASP A 142 -18.00 -8.78 -3.70
CA ASP A 142 -18.28 -10.22 -3.75
C ASP A 142 -17.16 -11.12 -3.20
N ARG A 143 -15.96 -10.56 -2.93
CA ARG A 143 -14.76 -11.30 -2.51
C ARG A 143 -13.82 -10.50 -1.66
N VAL A 144 -12.90 -11.19 -0.97
CA VAL A 144 -11.81 -10.55 -0.22
C VAL A 144 -10.73 -10.03 -1.16
N LEU A 145 -10.04 -8.95 -0.77
CA LEU A 145 -8.94 -8.34 -1.53
C LEU A 145 -9.27 -8.03 -3.00
N PRO A 146 -10.47 -7.50 -3.32
CA PRO A 146 -11.01 -7.46 -4.69
C PRO A 146 -10.16 -6.61 -5.65
N LEU A 147 -9.40 -5.63 -5.14
CA LEU A 147 -8.51 -4.78 -5.92
C LEU A 147 -7.13 -5.39 -6.15
N ALA A 148 -6.72 -6.37 -5.33
CA ALA A 148 -5.40 -6.98 -5.36
C ALA A 148 -5.38 -8.39 -5.95
N LEU A 149 -6.51 -9.11 -5.89
CA LEU A 149 -6.65 -10.49 -6.31
C LEU A 149 -7.78 -10.67 -7.33
N ASP A 150 -7.71 -11.74 -8.08
CA ASP A 150 -8.85 -12.24 -8.85
C ASP A 150 -9.71 -13.19 -8.00
N GLU A 151 -10.79 -13.68 -8.58
CA GLU A 151 -11.75 -14.53 -7.89
C GLU A 151 -11.11 -15.80 -7.31
N THR A 152 -10.25 -16.47 -8.08
CA THR A 152 -9.57 -17.71 -7.65
C THR A 152 -8.67 -17.48 -6.44
N ALA A 153 -7.77 -16.51 -6.51
CA ALA A 153 -6.85 -16.24 -5.40
C ALA A 153 -7.57 -15.65 -4.18
N SER A 154 -8.64 -14.86 -4.40
CA SER A 154 -9.50 -14.36 -3.33
C SER A 154 -10.16 -15.50 -2.56
N GLU A 155 -10.70 -16.50 -3.26
CA GLU A 155 -11.31 -17.65 -2.59
C GLU A 155 -10.27 -18.51 -1.87
N MET A 156 -9.06 -18.69 -2.41
CA MET A 156 -7.97 -19.35 -1.69
C MET A 156 -7.65 -18.67 -0.35
N VAL A 157 -7.58 -17.34 -0.34
CA VAL A 157 -7.35 -16.57 0.90
C VAL A 157 -8.56 -16.69 1.83
N ALA A 158 -9.79 -16.54 1.33
CA ALA A 158 -11.00 -16.64 2.13
C ALA A 158 -11.16 -18.03 2.77
N ALA A 159 -10.85 -19.09 2.03
CA ALA A 159 -10.84 -20.46 2.55
C ALA A 159 -9.86 -20.61 3.73
N ARG A 160 -8.63 -20.11 3.61
CA ARG A 160 -7.65 -20.13 4.71
C ARG A 160 -8.13 -19.38 5.95
N CYS A 161 -8.78 -18.22 5.74
CA CYS A 161 -9.35 -17.45 6.84
C CYS A 161 -10.48 -18.21 7.54
N ARG A 162 -11.38 -18.86 6.77
CA ARG A 162 -12.47 -19.68 7.33
C ARG A 162 -11.97 -20.93 8.03
N GLU A 163 -10.96 -21.61 7.47
CA GLU A 163 -10.27 -22.74 8.10
C GLU A 163 -9.64 -22.35 9.44
N ALA A 164 -9.13 -21.13 9.56
CA ALA A 164 -8.64 -20.56 10.82
C ALA A 164 -9.76 -20.18 11.80
N GLY A 165 -11.04 -20.25 11.42
CA GLY A 165 -12.18 -19.93 12.28
C GLY A 165 -12.66 -18.49 12.19
N MET A 166 -12.28 -17.75 11.17
CA MET A 166 -12.83 -16.41 10.89
C MET A 166 -14.13 -16.49 10.12
N GLU A 167 -15.06 -15.58 10.40
CA GLU A 167 -16.26 -15.39 9.61
C GLU A 167 -16.03 -14.37 8.50
N ILE A 168 -16.24 -14.75 7.25
CA ILE A 168 -16.03 -13.91 6.05
C ILE A 168 -17.38 -13.70 5.35
N LEU A 169 -17.91 -12.48 5.46
CA LEU A 169 -19.21 -12.05 4.94
C LEU A 169 -18.99 -11.10 3.75
N THR A 170 -18.90 -11.66 2.56
CA THR A 170 -18.75 -10.91 1.29
C THR A 170 -20.11 -10.62 0.65
N GLY A 171 -20.18 -9.63 -0.25
CA GLY A 171 -21.41 -9.19 -0.88
C GLY A 171 -22.40 -8.51 0.08
N ARG A 172 -21.90 -8.03 1.23
CA ARG A 172 -22.71 -7.42 2.29
C ARG A 172 -22.09 -6.13 2.79
N SER A 173 -22.91 -5.19 3.18
CA SER A 173 -22.47 -3.94 3.79
C SER A 173 -23.17 -3.66 5.11
N VAL A 174 -22.46 -2.97 6.00
CA VAL A 174 -23.08 -2.49 7.25
C VAL A 174 -23.95 -1.28 6.92
N SER A 175 -25.24 -1.38 7.21
CA SER A 175 -26.23 -0.32 7.00
C SER A 175 -26.41 0.58 8.23
N ARG A 176 -26.31 0.00 9.43
CA ARG A 176 -26.45 0.71 10.70
C ARG A 176 -25.54 0.12 11.77
N VAL A 177 -25.04 0.97 12.66
CA VAL A 177 -24.34 0.57 13.89
C VAL A 177 -25.10 1.11 15.08
N THR A 178 -25.39 0.24 16.04
CA THR A 178 -25.98 0.63 17.33
C THR A 178 -24.91 0.50 18.42
N ALA A 179 -24.56 1.62 19.05
CA ALA A 179 -23.57 1.64 20.13
C ALA A 179 -24.13 1.00 21.42
N GLY A 180 -23.38 0.06 22.02
CA GLY A 180 -23.72 -0.63 23.26
C GLY A 180 -22.89 -0.17 24.47
N GLY A 181 -22.19 0.98 24.34
CA GLY A 181 -21.29 1.52 25.34
C GLY A 181 -19.83 1.07 25.16
N GLY A 182 -18.89 2.01 25.31
CA GLY A 182 -17.47 1.77 25.04
C GLY A 182 -17.23 1.45 23.56
N TYR A 183 -16.60 0.32 23.27
CA TYR A 183 -16.36 -0.19 21.91
C TYR A 183 -17.38 -1.25 21.48
N ARG A 184 -18.31 -1.64 22.34
CA ARG A 184 -19.32 -2.66 22.07
C ARG A 184 -20.44 -2.08 21.24
N GLY A 185 -21.10 -2.95 20.48
CA GLY A 185 -22.28 -2.58 19.70
C GLY A 185 -22.79 -3.73 18.88
N ARG A 186 -23.70 -3.37 17.96
CA ARG A 186 -24.32 -4.26 17.00
C ARG A 186 -24.33 -3.59 15.64
N ALA A 187 -23.94 -4.33 14.63
CA ALA A 187 -24.05 -3.92 13.23
C ALA A 187 -25.24 -4.62 12.58
N LEU A 188 -26.09 -3.86 11.90
CA LEU A 188 -27.12 -4.36 11.01
C LEU A 188 -26.55 -4.34 9.59
N LEU A 189 -26.62 -5.48 8.91
CA LEU A 189 -26.21 -5.60 7.53
C LEU A 189 -27.37 -5.24 6.57
N ASP A 190 -27.05 -5.04 5.30
CA ASP A 190 -28.03 -4.69 4.25
C ASP A 190 -29.00 -5.83 3.89
N ASP A 191 -28.66 -7.09 4.25
CA ASP A 191 -29.53 -8.25 4.12
C ASP A 191 -30.41 -8.51 5.37
N GLY A 192 -30.33 -7.63 6.38
CA GLY A 192 -31.08 -7.74 7.63
C GLY A 192 -30.39 -8.60 8.72
N ALA A 193 -29.24 -9.21 8.43
CA ALA A 193 -28.46 -9.93 9.44
C ALA A 193 -27.86 -8.96 10.47
N GLU A 194 -27.73 -9.42 11.71
CA GLU A 194 -27.12 -8.66 12.79
C GLU A 194 -25.81 -9.31 13.27
N VAL A 195 -24.81 -8.50 13.53
CA VAL A 195 -23.49 -8.92 14.03
C VAL A 195 -23.18 -8.14 15.30
N ASP A 196 -23.15 -8.83 16.44
CA ASP A 196 -22.71 -8.26 17.72
C ASP A 196 -21.19 -8.18 17.78
N PHE A 197 -20.65 -7.10 18.31
CA PHE A 197 -19.22 -6.92 18.48
C PHE A 197 -18.85 -6.27 19.81
N ASP A 198 -17.63 -6.56 20.29
CA ASP A 198 -16.98 -5.91 21.42
C ASP A 198 -15.93 -4.89 20.94
N LEU A 199 -15.50 -4.98 19.67
CA LEU A 199 -14.59 -4.07 19.00
C LEU A 199 -14.97 -3.95 17.52
N LEU A 200 -15.11 -2.71 17.04
CA LEU A 200 -15.30 -2.40 15.64
C LEU A 200 -14.02 -1.82 15.04
N VAL A 201 -13.60 -2.33 13.88
CA VAL A 201 -12.50 -1.79 13.06
C VAL A 201 -13.04 -1.36 11.72
N VAL A 202 -12.81 -0.10 11.34
CA VAL A 202 -13.24 0.47 10.05
C VAL A 202 -12.05 0.55 9.11
N ALA A 203 -12.09 -0.24 8.02
CA ALA A 203 -11.00 -0.39 7.05
C ALA A 203 -11.51 -0.47 5.60
N VAL A 204 -12.50 0.35 5.26
CA VAL A 204 -13.20 0.35 3.95
C VAL A 204 -12.51 1.23 2.89
N GLY A 205 -11.27 1.61 3.10
CA GLY A 205 -10.47 2.36 2.16
C GLY A 205 -9.76 3.55 2.77
N VAL A 206 -9.02 4.25 1.92
CA VAL A 206 -8.22 5.42 2.30
C VAL A 206 -8.42 6.55 1.29
N ARG A 207 -8.15 7.79 1.72
CA ARG A 207 -8.17 8.97 0.84
C ARG A 207 -6.87 9.77 1.01
N PRO A 208 -6.23 10.21 -0.08
CA PRO A 208 -5.09 11.12 -0.01
C PRO A 208 -5.40 12.36 0.81
N ARG A 209 -4.44 12.84 1.59
CA ARG A 209 -4.56 14.08 2.38
C ARG A 209 -4.14 15.27 1.53
N THR A 210 -5.05 15.78 0.74
CA THR A 210 -4.82 16.89 -0.21
C THR A 210 -5.17 18.26 0.33
N GLU A 211 -5.77 18.35 1.51
CA GLU A 211 -6.35 19.59 2.06
C GLU A 211 -5.35 20.77 2.07
N LEU A 212 -4.12 20.53 2.55
CA LEU A 212 -3.08 21.58 2.57
C LEU A 212 -2.68 22.05 1.16
N ALA A 213 -2.72 21.14 0.18
CA ALA A 213 -2.40 21.44 -1.20
C ALA A 213 -3.54 22.22 -1.88
N GLU A 214 -4.78 21.79 -1.66
CA GLU A 214 -5.99 22.46 -2.17
C GLU A 214 -6.12 23.88 -1.63
N GLU A 215 -5.94 24.07 -0.30
CA GLU A 215 -5.94 25.38 0.35
C GLU A 215 -4.79 26.29 -0.13
N ALA A 216 -3.66 25.71 -0.55
CA ALA A 216 -2.54 26.44 -1.14
C ALA A 216 -2.68 26.67 -2.66
N GLY A 217 -3.82 26.30 -3.27
CA GLY A 217 -4.10 26.49 -4.70
C GLY A 217 -3.37 25.54 -5.63
N LEU A 218 -2.93 24.38 -5.15
CA LEU A 218 -2.30 23.35 -5.99
C LEU A 218 -3.36 22.53 -6.72
N GLU A 219 -3.01 22.04 -7.92
CA GLU A 219 -3.88 21.16 -8.67
C GLU A 219 -3.99 19.78 -7.98
N CYS A 220 -5.25 19.38 -7.66
CA CYS A 220 -5.58 18.11 -7.05
C CYS A 220 -6.70 17.41 -7.84
N ARG A 221 -6.51 16.11 -8.16
CA ARG A 221 -7.51 15.26 -8.84
C ARG A 221 -7.61 13.90 -8.13
N GLY A 222 -8.07 13.89 -6.87
CA GLY A 222 -8.04 12.70 -6.01
C GLY A 222 -6.64 12.33 -5.49
N GLY A 223 -5.65 13.21 -5.70
CA GLY A 223 -4.28 13.24 -5.25
C GLY A 223 -3.65 14.53 -5.75
N ILE A 224 -2.50 14.94 -5.23
CA ILE A 224 -1.77 16.12 -5.70
C ILE A 224 -1.14 15.76 -7.06
N VAL A 225 -1.50 16.49 -8.12
CA VAL A 225 -0.97 16.26 -9.48
C VAL A 225 0.51 16.62 -9.51
N VAL A 226 1.34 15.69 -10.04
CA VAL A 226 2.78 15.92 -10.21
C VAL A 226 3.23 15.54 -11.62
N ASP A 227 4.29 16.22 -12.09
CA ASP A 227 5.01 15.86 -13.31
C ASP A 227 6.00 14.69 -13.08
N GLU A 228 6.74 14.31 -14.12
CA GLU A 228 7.77 13.28 -14.04
C GLU A 228 8.95 13.62 -13.11
N TYR A 229 9.08 14.88 -12.68
CA TYR A 229 10.08 15.32 -11.69
C TYR A 229 9.50 15.44 -10.28
N GLN A 230 8.27 14.98 -10.05
CA GLN A 230 7.51 15.13 -8.80
C GLN A 230 7.20 16.59 -8.44
N ARG A 231 7.20 17.52 -9.42
CA ARG A 231 6.82 18.92 -9.26
C ARG A 231 5.31 19.05 -9.33
N THR A 232 4.76 19.91 -8.50
CA THR A 232 3.32 20.27 -8.54
C THR A 232 3.08 21.44 -9.49
N SER A 233 1.82 21.88 -9.60
CA SER A 233 1.43 23.07 -10.36
C SER A 233 2.07 24.37 -9.83
N GLN A 234 2.60 24.38 -8.60
CA GLN A 234 3.22 25.55 -7.98
C GLN A 234 4.77 25.44 -8.00
N PRO A 235 5.49 26.47 -8.50
CA PRO A 235 6.94 26.43 -8.59
C PRO A 235 7.63 26.27 -7.23
N GLY A 236 8.50 25.27 -7.13
CA GLY A 236 9.25 24.95 -5.92
C GLY A 236 8.50 24.08 -4.92
N VAL A 237 7.26 23.68 -5.24
CA VAL A 237 6.50 22.70 -4.46
C VAL A 237 6.49 21.35 -5.16
N PHE A 238 6.75 20.29 -4.41
CA PHE A 238 6.82 18.90 -4.83
C PHE A 238 5.82 18.08 -4.03
N ALA A 239 5.39 16.94 -4.57
CA ALA A 239 4.63 15.97 -3.79
C ALA A 239 5.13 14.55 -4.05
N ALA A 240 5.02 13.67 -3.03
CA ALA A 240 5.44 12.28 -3.12
C ALA A 240 4.69 11.39 -2.12
N GLY A 241 4.61 10.09 -2.44
CA GLY A 241 3.94 9.09 -1.62
C GLY A 241 2.45 9.03 -1.87
N ASP A 242 1.71 8.51 -0.90
CA ASP A 242 0.30 8.16 -1.03
C ASP A 242 -0.62 9.37 -1.29
N VAL A 243 -0.10 10.58 -1.22
CA VAL A 243 -0.82 11.81 -1.57
C VAL A 243 -0.66 12.20 -3.03
N ALA A 244 0.38 11.70 -3.72
CA ALA A 244 0.73 12.13 -5.07
C ALA A 244 -0.02 11.33 -6.14
N LEU A 245 -0.57 12.06 -7.12
CA LEU A 245 -1.09 11.52 -8.37
C LEU A 245 0.04 11.55 -9.40
N ALA A 246 0.79 10.46 -9.50
CA ALA A 246 1.99 10.34 -10.31
C ALA A 246 1.85 9.25 -11.39
N PHE A 247 2.73 9.25 -12.37
CA PHE A 247 2.70 8.30 -13.49
C PHE A 247 2.76 6.84 -13.01
N ASP A 248 1.78 6.04 -13.45
CA ASP A 248 1.75 4.58 -13.29
C ASP A 248 2.23 3.92 -14.59
N LEU A 249 3.29 3.13 -14.47
CA LEU A 249 3.98 2.51 -15.58
C LEU A 249 3.12 1.50 -16.35
N VAL A 250 2.23 0.81 -15.63
CA VAL A 250 1.39 -0.27 -16.19
C VAL A 250 0.12 0.29 -16.80
N ARG A 251 -0.50 1.28 -16.14
CA ARG A 251 -1.70 1.96 -16.64
C ARG A 251 -1.38 2.90 -17.81
N GLY A 252 -0.16 3.48 -17.84
CA GLY A 252 0.23 4.49 -18.82
C GLY A 252 -0.37 5.86 -18.55
N GLU A 253 -0.91 6.09 -17.36
CA GLU A 253 -1.55 7.32 -16.92
C GLU A 253 -1.20 7.64 -15.46
N ALA A 254 -1.58 8.81 -14.97
CA ALA A 254 -1.37 9.17 -13.58
C ALA A 254 -2.33 8.42 -12.66
N ALA A 255 -1.81 7.85 -11.57
CA ALA A 255 -2.57 7.15 -10.55
C ALA A 255 -2.00 7.39 -9.15
N VAL A 256 -2.85 7.29 -8.13
CA VAL A 256 -2.39 7.21 -6.75
C VAL A 256 -2.07 5.75 -6.42
N ASN A 257 -0.80 5.48 -6.15
CA ASN A 257 -0.31 4.17 -5.72
C ASN A 257 0.09 4.24 -4.24
N ALA A 258 -0.87 4.01 -3.35
CA ALA A 258 -0.67 4.08 -1.90
C ALA A 258 0.08 2.84 -1.37
N LEU A 259 1.33 2.70 -1.80
CA LEU A 259 2.21 1.58 -1.47
C LEU A 259 3.58 2.08 -0.99
N TRP A 260 4.06 1.50 0.09
CA TRP A 260 5.31 1.93 0.72
C TRP A 260 6.53 1.94 -0.23
N PRO A 261 6.77 0.93 -1.09
CA PRO A 261 7.88 0.96 -2.05
C PRO A 261 7.76 2.10 -3.06
N VAL A 262 6.55 2.38 -3.55
CA VAL A 262 6.27 3.46 -4.49
C VAL A 262 6.50 4.82 -3.81
N ALA A 263 5.98 4.99 -2.59
CA ALA A 263 6.18 6.21 -1.80
C ALA A 263 7.67 6.49 -1.53
N ALA A 264 8.45 5.45 -1.20
CA ALA A 264 9.89 5.56 -0.99
C ALA A 264 10.63 5.96 -2.27
N MET A 265 10.25 5.38 -3.41
CA MET A 265 10.82 5.70 -4.72
C MET A 265 10.47 7.13 -5.14
N GLN A 266 9.20 7.53 -5.06
CA GLN A 266 8.78 8.91 -5.35
C GLN A 266 9.51 9.92 -4.45
N GLY A 267 9.65 9.63 -3.14
CA GLY A 267 10.38 10.47 -2.21
C GLY A 267 11.87 10.63 -2.58
N LYS A 268 12.51 9.55 -3.09
CA LYS A 268 13.90 9.61 -3.62
C LYS A 268 13.99 10.55 -4.82
N TYR A 269 13.11 10.40 -5.80
CA TYR A 269 13.10 11.25 -7.01
C TYR A 269 12.75 12.70 -6.69
N ALA A 270 11.75 12.93 -5.83
CA ALA A 270 11.44 14.27 -5.34
C ALA A 270 12.66 14.93 -4.67
N GLY A 271 13.36 14.19 -3.79
CA GLY A 271 14.57 14.68 -3.12
C GLY A 271 15.70 15.02 -4.09
N LEU A 272 15.96 14.19 -5.12
CA LEU A 272 16.94 14.47 -6.17
C LEU A 272 16.58 15.75 -6.94
N ASN A 273 15.32 15.90 -7.33
CA ASN A 273 14.85 17.06 -8.08
C ASN A 273 14.82 18.33 -7.20
N MET A 274 14.47 18.21 -5.94
CA MET A 274 14.63 19.29 -4.96
C MET A 274 16.10 19.68 -4.76
N ALA A 275 17.05 18.77 -4.95
CA ALA A 275 18.48 19.08 -4.97
C ALA A 275 18.98 19.66 -6.31
N GLY A 276 18.12 19.80 -7.32
CA GLY A 276 18.44 20.36 -8.64
C GLY A 276 19.07 19.38 -9.62
N ARG A 277 18.85 18.06 -9.44
CA ARG A 277 19.45 17.03 -10.30
C ARG A 277 18.67 16.69 -11.56
N GLU A 278 17.42 17.13 -11.69
CA GLU A 278 16.54 16.91 -12.84
C GLU A 278 16.51 15.44 -13.33
N VAL A 279 16.11 14.54 -12.44
CA VAL A 279 16.02 13.10 -12.70
C VAL A 279 14.55 12.72 -12.84
N PRO A 280 14.08 12.27 -14.03
CA PRO A 280 12.69 11.89 -14.19
C PRO A 280 12.36 10.61 -13.40
N TYR A 281 11.20 10.59 -12.78
CA TYR A 281 10.62 9.42 -12.13
C TYR A 281 10.12 8.43 -13.19
N PRO A 282 10.59 7.19 -13.19
CA PRO A 282 10.26 6.22 -14.26
C PRO A 282 8.81 5.71 -14.22
N GLY A 283 8.08 6.05 -13.19
CA GLY A 283 6.76 5.51 -12.90
C GLY A 283 6.78 4.43 -11.83
N GLY A 284 5.64 4.27 -11.16
CA GLY A 284 5.38 3.17 -10.22
C GLY A 284 4.40 2.18 -10.81
N ASN A 285 4.20 1.09 -10.11
CA ASN A 285 3.12 0.14 -10.37
C ASN A 285 2.62 -0.44 -9.05
N SER A 286 1.36 -0.86 -9.03
CA SER A 286 0.83 -1.59 -7.88
C SER A 286 1.56 -2.92 -7.73
N MET A 287 2.00 -3.24 -6.50
CA MET A 287 2.57 -4.54 -6.15
C MET A 287 2.25 -4.85 -4.69
N ASN A 288 1.67 -6.00 -4.43
CA ASN A 288 1.32 -6.47 -3.10
C ASN A 288 1.98 -7.83 -2.87
N ALA A 289 2.68 -7.99 -1.76
CA ALA A 289 3.21 -9.26 -1.30
C ALA A 289 2.75 -9.42 0.15
N VAL A 290 1.86 -10.37 0.38
CA VAL A 290 1.22 -10.63 1.67
C VAL A 290 1.10 -12.13 1.90
N GLU A 291 0.97 -12.50 3.15
CA GLU A 291 0.68 -13.87 3.54
C GLU A 291 -0.54 -13.87 4.47
N PHE A 292 -1.39 -14.87 4.34
CA PHE A 292 -2.53 -15.11 5.20
C PHE A 292 -2.54 -16.58 5.62
N PHE A 293 -2.36 -16.86 6.90
CA PHE A 293 -2.39 -18.21 7.47
C PHE A 293 -1.55 -19.22 6.68
N GLY A 294 -0.29 -18.86 6.41
CA GLY A 294 0.65 -19.69 5.67
C GLY A 294 0.44 -19.74 4.16
N LEU A 295 -0.51 -18.99 3.61
CA LEU A 295 -0.70 -18.82 2.17
C LEU A 295 -0.04 -17.53 1.69
N PRO A 296 1.15 -17.56 1.10
CA PRO A 296 1.75 -16.38 0.49
C PRO A 296 1.03 -16.04 -0.81
N VAL A 297 0.78 -14.75 -1.01
CA VAL A 297 0.15 -14.20 -2.21
C VAL A 297 0.93 -12.99 -2.69
N LEU A 298 1.19 -12.95 -3.99
CA LEU A 298 1.88 -11.83 -4.62
C LEU A 298 1.14 -11.42 -5.88
N SER A 299 0.82 -10.13 -5.99
CA SER A 299 0.23 -9.54 -7.19
C SER A 299 0.99 -8.30 -7.62
N ALA A 300 1.07 -8.07 -8.94
CA ALA A 300 1.67 -6.86 -9.50
C ALA A 300 0.95 -6.44 -10.78
N GLY A 301 0.80 -5.13 -10.98
CA GLY A 301 0.18 -4.56 -12.16
C GLY A 301 -1.31 -4.85 -12.28
N VAL A 302 -1.78 -5.12 -13.50
CA VAL A 302 -3.18 -5.44 -13.81
C VAL A 302 -3.48 -6.89 -13.46
N VAL A 303 -4.24 -7.12 -12.40
CA VAL A 303 -4.68 -8.46 -11.98
C VAL A 303 -6.02 -8.83 -12.61
N ASN A 304 -6.94 -7.87 -12.65
CA ASN A 304 -8.26 -8.00 -13.24
C ASN A 304 -8.33 -7.13 -14.51
N PRO A 305 -8.10 -7.70 -15.71
CA PRO A 305 -8.15 -6.96 -16.96
C PRO A 305 -9.55 -6.37 -17.16
N PRO A 306 -9.65 -5.12 -17.65
CA PRO A 306 -10.96 -4.47 -17.83
C PRO A 306 -11.67 -4.88 -19.11
N ASP A 307 -10.97 -5.45 -20.09
CA ASP A 307 -11.50 -5.80 -21.41
C ASP A 307 -10.70 -6.91 -22.11
N ASP A 308 -11.12 -7.33 -23.29
CA ASP A 308 -10.54 -8.43 -24.07
C ASP A 308 -9.24 -8.06 -24.79
N SER A 309 -8.72 -6.84 -24.67
CA SER A 309 -7.42 -6.46 -25.22
C SER A 309 -6.22 -7.07 -24.48
N TYR A 310 -6.50 -7.76 -23.37
CA TYR A 310 -5.51 -8.43 -22.55
C TYR A 310 -5.59 -9.94 -22.73
N GLU A 311 -4.45 -10.58 -22.94
CA GLU A 311 -4.30 -12.03 -22.91
C GLU A 311 -4.05 -12.49 -21.47
N VAL A 312 -4.86 -13.41 -20.97
CA VAL A 312 -4.72 -13.97 -19.63
C VAL A 312 -4.21 -15.40 -19.72
N ILE A 313 -3.07 -15.67 -19.09
CA ILE A 313 -2.45 -16.97 -18.99
C ILE A 313 -2.58 -17.44 -17.55
N VAL A 314 -3.12 -18.64 -17.34
CA VAL A 314 -3.33 -19.22 -16.00
C VAL A 314 -2.67 -20.59 -15.92
N ARG A 315 -2.05 -20.89 -14.78
CA ARG A 315 -1.53 -22.19 -14.43
C ARG A 315 -1.90 -22.56 -13.00
N ARG A 316 -2.37 -23.78 -12.81
CA ARG A 316 -2.60 -24.39 -11.50
C ARG A 316 -1.57 -25.48 -11.28
N GLY A 317 -0.88 -25.43 -10.15
CA GLY A 317 0.06 -26.47 -9.73
C GLY A 317 -0.65 -27.67 -9.09
N GLU A 318 0.04 -28.80 -8.99
CA GLU A 318 -0.47 -30.05 -8.40
C GLU A 318 -0.85 -29.87 -6.92
N ASN A 319 -0.17 -28.99 -6.20
CA ASN A 319 -0.42 -28.70 -4.78
C ASN A 319 -1.46 -27.58 -4.55
N GLY A 320 -2.24 -27.22 -5.57
CA GLY A 320 -3.24 -26.14 -5.48
C GLY A 320 -2.66 -24.73 -5.66
N ASP A 321 -1.37 -24.61 -6.00
CA ASP A 321 -0.77 -23.30 -6.32
C ASP A 321 -1.47 -22.66 -7.52
N TYR A 322 -1.64 -21.35 -7.46
CA TYR A 322 -2.26 -20.58 -8.52
C TYR A 322 -1.30 -19.54 -9.08
N ARG A 323 -1.18 -19.47 -10.38
CA ARG A 323 -0.35 -18.51 -11.09
C ARG A 323 -1.10 -17.92 -12.27
N LYS A 324 -0.98 -16.61 -12.44
CA LYS A 324 -1.61 -15.87 -13.53
C LYS A 324 -0.63 -14.83 -14.07
N ALA A 325 -0.58 -14.71 -15.38
CA ALA A 325 0.10 -13.62 -16.08
C ALA A 325 -0.91 -12.90 -16.98
N VAL A 326 -0.82 -11.58 -17.05
CA VAL A 326 -1.65 -10.73 -17.88
C VAL A 326 -0.74 -10.00 -18.85
N VAL A 327 -0.99 -10.19 -20.13
CA VAL A 327 -0.19 -9.66 -21.25
C VAL A 327 -1.06 -8.70 -22.06
N ARG A 328 -0.54 -7.55 -22.42
CA ARG A 328 -1.18 -6.61 -23.35
C ARG A 328 -0.23 -6.36 -24.53
N GLY A 329 -0.65 -6.78 -25.74
CA GLY A 329 0.27 -6.85 -26.86
C GLY A 329 1.42 -7.82 -26.56
N ASP A 330 2.64 -7.32 -26.58
CA ASP A 330 3.85 -8.10 -26.27
C ASP A 330 4.43 -7.82 -24.88
N LEU A 331 3.72 -7.07 -24.02
CA LEU A 331 4.20 -6.67 -22.69
C LEU A 331 3.49 -7.44 -21.59
N LEU A 332 4.25 -7.94 -20.62
CA LEU A 332 3.71 -8.40 -19.35
C LEU A 332 3.27 -7.18 -18.55
N VAL A 333 1.96 -7.04 -18.27
CA VAL A 333 1.38 -5.91 -17.56
C VAL A 333 0.78 -6.28 -16.22
N GLY A 334 0.69 -7.57 -15.92
CA GLY A 334 0.19 -8.02 -14.63
C GLY A 334 0.57 -9.45 -14.31
N MET A 335 0.61 -9.74 -13.02
CA MET A 335 0.79 -11.11 -12.52
C MET A 335 0.12 -11.29 -11.18
N LEU A 336 -0.22 -12.54 -10.88
CA LEU A 336 -0.74 -12.98 -9.59
C LEU A 336 -0.22 -14.39 -9.30
N MET A 337 0.27 -14.59 -8.07
CA MET A 337 0.69 -15.90 -7.57
C MET A 337 0.12 -16.10 -6.17
N ALA A 338 -0.39 -17.31 -5.90
CA ALA A 338 -0.83 -17.76 -4.59
C ALA A 338 -0.29 -19.16 -4.32
N GLY A 339 0.27 -19.40 -3.14
CA GLY A 339 0.99 -20.61 -2.77
C GLY A 339 2.49 -20.50 -3.10
N LYS A 340 2.96 -21.13 -4.15
CA LYS A 340 4.36 -20.98 -4.58
C LYS A 340 4.59 -19.67 -5.29
N ILE A 341 5.29 -18.73 -4.65
CA ILE A 341 5.59 -17.38 -5.15
C ILE A 341 7.05 -17.22 -5.60
N GLU A 342 7.83 -18.29 -5.62
CA GLU A 342 9.21 -18.28 -6.07
C GLU A 342 9.28 -17.75 -7.50
N ARG A 343 10.34 -16.97 -7.78
CA ARG A 343 10.59 -16.30 -9.07
C ARG A 343 9.61 -15.17 -9.44
N ALA A 344 8.68 -14.79 -8.55
CA ALA A 344 7.84 -13.63 -8.75
C ALA A 344 8.66 -12.36 -9.05
N GLY A 345 9.86 -12.23 -8.45
CA GLY A 345 10.78 -11.14 -8.73
C GLY A 345 11.20 -11.02 -10.20
N ILE A 346 11.30 -12.14 -10.93
CA ILE A 346 11.61 -12.12 -12.37
C ILE A 346 10.45 -11.52 -13.15
N LEU A 347 9.22 -11.94 -12.86
CA LEU A 347 8.02 -11.39 -13.52
C LEU A 347 7.81 -9.91 -13.17
N THR A 348 8.03 -9.54 -11.91
CA THR A 348 7.97 -8.13 -11.48
C THR A 348 8.97 -7.27 -12.24
N SER A 349 10.20 -7.76 -12.43
CA SER A 349 11.23 -7.06 -13.21
C SER A 349 10.81 -6.90 -14.69
N LEU A 350 10.21 -7.94 -15.30
CA LEU A 350 9.70 -7.86 -16.67
C LEU A 350 8.58 -6.80 -16.83
N ILE A 351 7.71 -6.66 -15.81
CA ILE A 351 6.69 -5.61 -15.77
C ILE A 351 7.35 -4.23 -15.67
N GLN A 352 8.28 -4.05 -14.72
CA GLN A 352 8.95 -2.77 -14.46
C GLN A 352 9.81 -2.30 -15.64
N GLU A 353 10.49 -3.21 -16.32
CA GLU A 353 11.32 -2.94 -17.49
C GLU A 353 10.49 -2.81 -18.78
N ARG A 354 9.18 -3.09 -18.74
CA ARG A 354 8.31 -3.16 -19.93
C ARG A 354 8.89 -4.09 -21.01
N ALA A 355 9.43 -5.22 -20.55
CA ALA A 355 10.12 -6.15 -21.43
C ALA A 355 9.17 -6.82 -22.43
N ASN A 356 9.59 -6.96 -23.69
CA ASN A 356 8.83 -7.72 -24.68
C ASN A 356 8.90 -9.22 -24.35
N VAL A 357 7.74 -9.80 -24.03
CA VAL A 357 7.63 -11.22 -23.60
C VAL A 357 7.14 -12.14 -24.71
N ARG A 358 6.94 -11.67 -25.93
CA ARG A 358 6.38 -12.44 -27.05
C ARG A 358 7.02 -13.83 -27.21
N ARG A 359 8.35 -13.92 -27.10
CA ARG A 359 9.09 -15.19 -27.29
C ARG A 359 9.12 -16.07 -26.06
N ILE A 360 8.77 -15.57 -24.89
CA ILE A 360 8.88 -16.27 -23.62
C ILE A 360 7.54 -16.43 -22.89
N LYS A 361 6.46 -15.88 -23.45
CA LYS A 361 5.16 -15.83 -22.76
C LYS A 361 4.64 -17.20 -22.33
N ASN A 362 4.90 -18.26 -23.12
CA ASN A 362 4.46 -19.61 -22.83
C ASN A 362 5.20 -20.25 -21.63
N PHE A 363 6.36 -19.69 -21.25
CA PHE A 363 7.19 -20.18 -20.15
C PHE A 363 7.02 -19.39 -18.86
N LEU A 364 6.36 -18.20 -18.90
CA LEU A 364 6.28 -17.25 -17.78
C LEU A 364 5.84 -17.87 -16.45
N LEU A 365 4.90 -18.82 -16.50
CA LEU A 365 4.31 -19.45 -15.34
C LEU A 365 4.88 -20.84 -15.02
N GLU A 366 5.91 -21.30 -15.74
CA GLU A 366 6.58 -22.56 -15.44
C GLU A 366 7.37 -22.46 -14.13
N GLU A 367 7.42 -23.56 -13.38
CA GLU A 367 8.19 -23.63 -12.12
C GLU A 367 9.68 -23.32 -12.33
N GLY A 368 10.21 -23.80 -13.47
CA GLY A 368 11.60 -23.59 -13.88
C GLY A 368 11.88 -22.25 -14.54
N PHE A 369 10.86 -21.36 -14.72
CA PHE A 369 11.05 -20.11 -15.45
C PHE A 369 12.19 -19.27 -14.88
N GLY A 370 13.08 -18.82 -15.76
CA GLY A 370 14.24 -18.04 -15.37
C GLY A 370 15.05 -17.55 -16.57
N HIS A 371 16.22 -17.02 -16.31
CA HIS A 371 17.10 -16.42 -17.33
C HIS A 371 17.46 -17.34 -18.51
N ILE A 372 17.42 -18.67 -18.32
CA ILE A 372 17.67 -19.65 -19.38
C ILE A 372 16.65 -19.56 -20.51
N HIS A 373 15.41 -19.11 -20.21
CA HIS A 373 14.32 -18.96 -21.20
C HIS A 373 14.41 -17.64 -21.96
N PHE A 374 15.25 -16.71 -21.51
CA PHE A 374 15.36 -15.41 -22.18
C PHE A 374 16.15 -15.56 -23.49
N PRO A 375 15.71 -14.87 -24.57
CA PRO A 375 16.50 -14.74 -25.79
C PRO A 375 17.90 -14.19 -25.49
N ARG A 376 18.88 -14.58 -26.31
CA ARG A 376 20.28 -14.15 -26.10
C ARG A 376 20.42 -12.64 -26.02
N SER A 377 19.75 -11.91 -26.90
CA SER A 377 19.74 -10.43 -26.90
C SER A 377 19.30 -9.85 -25.55
N MET A 378 18.18 -10.35 -24.99
CA MET A 378 17.67 -9.89 -23.70
C MET A 378 18.61 -10.22 -22.54
N ARG A 379 19.33 -11.34 -22.61
CA ARG A 379 20.34 -11.71 -21.60
C ARG A 379 21.56 -10.78 -21.66
N GLU A 380 22.04 -10.50 -22.88
CA GLU A 380 23.18 -9.60 -23.09
C GLU A 380 22.90 -8.19 -22.64
N GLU A 381 21.72 -7.60 -22.98
CA GLU A 381 21.27 -6.29 -22.50
C GLU A 381 21.27 -6.19 -20.99
N ARG A 382 20.68 -7.16 -20.29
CA ARG A 382 20.64 -7.18 -18.82
C ARG A 382 22.02 -7.31 -18.18
N ILE A 383 22.95 -8.03 -18.79
CA ILE A 383 24.33 -8.12 -18.29
C ILE A 383 25.02 -6.76 -18.43
N VAL A 384 24.88 -6.09 -19.58
CA VAL A 384 25.46 -4.78 -19.83
C VAL A 384 24.90 -3.74 -18.84
N GLU A 385 23.61 -3.72 -18.61
CA GLU A 385 22.99 -2.82 -17.63
C GLU A 385 23.45 -3.09 -16.19
N ALA A 386 23.55 -4.36 -15.80
CA ALA A 386 24.05 -4.73 -14.48
C ALA A 386 25.50 -4.29 -14.27
N VAL A 387 26.36 -4.50 -15.26
CA VAL A 387 27.78 -4.07 -15.21
C VAL A 387 27.88 -2.55 -15.18
N ALA A 388 27.08 -1.84 -15.98
CA ALA A 388 27.04 -0.38 -15.96
C ALA A 388 26.52 0.17 -14.61
N GLY A 389 25.54 -0.50 -14.01
CA GLY A 389 25.04 -0.18 -12.66
C GLY A 389 26.09 -0.34 -11.57
N LEU A 390 26.85 -1.43 -11.60
CA LEU A 390 27.97 -1.68 -10.67
C LEU A 390 29.06 -0.62 -10.82
N ALA A 391 29.44 -0.28 -12.04
CA ALA A 391 30.47 0.74 -12.31
C ALA A 391 30.05 2.15 -11.86
N ARG A 392 28.74 2.48 -11.89
CA ARG A 392 28.20 3.73 -11.31
C ARG A 392 28.24 3.71 -9.79
N ALA A 393 27.84 2.61 -9.15
CA ALA A 393 27.83 2.45 -7.71
C ALA A 393 29.25 2.54 -7.11
N ASP A 394 30.27 1.99 -7.79
CA ASP A 394 31.68 2.09 -7.36
C ASP A 394 32.23 3.52 -7.48
N ARG A 395 31.86 4.25 -8.54
CA ARG A 395 32.23 5.67 -8.67
C ARG A 395 31.60 6.56 -7.59
N GLU A 396 30.39 6.23 -7.16
CA GLU A 396 29.71 6.95 -6.06
C GLU A 396 30.33 6.63 -4.70
N ARG A 397 30.80 5.39 -4.47
CA ARG A 397 31.51 5.00 -3.23
C ARG A 397 32.94 5.57 -3.13
N GLY A 398 33.63 5.76 -4.25
CA GLY A 398 34.96 6.31 -4.29
C GLY A 398 35.03 7.84 -4.17
N ARG A 399 33.90 8.53 -4.03
CA ARG A 399 33.78 9.98 -3.86
C ARG A 399 33.22 10.41 -2.49
N GLY A 400 33.11 9.47 -1.53
CA GLY A 400 32.61 9.70 -0.17
C GLY A 400 33.71 9.74 0.89
#